data_4641e8ecbf707fd295cae103eab3e19c
#
_entry.id   4641e8ecbf707fd295cae103eab3e19c
#
_cell.length_a   1.000
_cell.length_b   1.000
_cell.length_c   1.000
_cell.angle_alpha   90.00
_cell.angle_beta   90.00
_cell.angle_gamma   90.00
#
_symmetry.space_group_name_H-M   'P 1'
#
loop_
_entity.id
_entity.type
_entity.pdbx_description
1 polymer ?
#
loop_
_entity_poly.entity_id
_entity_poly.type
_entity_poly.pdbx_seq_one_letter_code
_entity_poly.pdbx_strand_id
1 'polypeptide(L)'
;MYSLRNKVQLIGNLGKIPDVKKTETGKKLVKFSVATNEFYTNNKGEKVKETQWHNLVAWGKLADVAEKFLNKGSEVAVEGKLVTKEYTDKDGNKRSATEVQINELLLLGGKAGD
;
A
#
# COMPACT_ATOMS: atom_id res chain seq x y z
N MET A 1 6.38 13.36 18.20
CA MET A 1 6.42 12.68 18.14
C MET A 1 6.02 11.32 18.20
N TYR A 2 4.79 11.04 18.30
CA TYR A 2 4.28 9.70 18.29
C TYR A 2 4.45 9.05 16.94
N SER A 3 4.54 9.85 15.90
CA SER A 3 4.62 9.30 14.57
C SER A 3 5.84 8.41 14.34
N LEU A 4 6.91 8.62 15.10
CA LEU A 4 8.10 7.80 14.90
C LEU A 4 7.98 6.41 15.52
N ARG A 5 7.00 6.18 16.36
CA ARG A 5 6.90 4.88 17.01
C ARG A 5 6.34 3.80 16.09
N ASN A 6 5.57 4.23 15.11
CA ASN A 6 4.99 3.27 14.17
C ASN A 6 4.80 4.01 12.85
N LYS A 7 5.85 4.05 12.08
CA LYS A 7 5.84 4.83 10.84
C LYS A 7 6.42 4.03 9.72
N VAL A 8 5.71 4.02 8.60
CA VAL A 8 6.15 3.35 7.38
C VAL A 8 6.13 4.36 6.27
N GLN A 9 7.18 4.39 5.48
CA GLN A 9 7.24 5.24 4.31
C GLN A 9 7.66 4.35 3.15
N LEU A 10 6.90 4.37 2.07
CA LEU A 10 7.16 3.53 0.92
C LEU A 10 7.04 4.34 -0.35
N ILE A 11 7.89 4.03 -1.32
CA ILE A 11 7.80 4.60 -2.65
C ILE A 11 7.82 3.42 -3.61
N GLY A 12 6.80 3.30 -4.41
CA GLY A 12 6.71 2.17 -5.33
C GLY A 12 5.57 2.33 -6.31
N ASN A 13 5.25 1.24 -6.98
CA ASN A 13 4.25 1.25 -8.04
C ASN A 13 3.09 0.33 -7.72
N LEU A 14 1.88 0.76 -8.07
CA LEU A 14 0.70 -0.06 -7.87
C LEU A 14 0.71 -1.26 -8.80
N GLY A 15 0.29 -2.40 -8.28
CA GLY A 15 0.22 -3.62 -9.08
C GLY A 15 -1.06 -3.73 -9.88
N LYS A 16 -2.13 -3.07 -9.42
CA LYS A 16 -3.39 -3.09 -10.13
C LYS A 16 -4.22 -1.93 -9.63
N ILE A 17 -5.38 -1.71 -10.22
CA ILE A 17 -6.21 -0.59 -9.82
C ILE A 17 -6.68 -0.78 -8.38
N PRO A 18 -6.89 0.32 -7.65
CA PRO A 18 -7.35 0.22 -6.27
C PRO A 18 -8.73 -0.40 -6.14
N ASP A 19 -8.94 -1.10 -5.05
CA ASP A 19 -10.20 -1.75 -4.75
C ASP A 19 -10.97 -0.87 -3.78
N VAL A 20 -12.09 -0.31 -4.23
CA VAL A 20 -12.87 0.62 -3.45
C VAL A 20 -14.00 -0.11 -2.74
N LYS A 21 -14.13 0.12 -1.44
CA LYS A 21 -15.17 -0.49 -0.65
C LYS A 21 -15.83 0.53 0.26
N LYS A 22 -17.08 0.28 0.63
CA LYS A 22 -17.75 1.11 1.60
C LYS A 22 -18.18 0.22 2.75
N THR A 23 -18.01 0.72 3.96
CA THR A 23 -18.45 -0.02 5.13
C THR A 23 -19.95 0.19 5.30
N GLU A 24 -20.54 -0.57 6.23
CA GLU A 24 -21.96 -0.44 6.48
C GLU A 24 -22.34 0.95 6.98
N THR A 25 -21.43 1.64 7.60
CA THR A 25 -21.69 2.98 8.07
C THR A 25 -21.47 4.05 7.01
N GLY A 26 -21.16 3.62 5.80
CA GLY A 26 -20.96 4.56 4.70
C GLY A 26 -19.57 5.11 4.53
N LYS A 27 -18.63 4.67 5.33
CA LYS A 27 -17.26 5.14 5.18
C LYS A 27 -16.61 4.46 3.98
N LYS A 28 -15.91 5.27 3.20
CA LYS A 28 -15.20 4.72 2.05
C LYS A 28 -13.81 4.31 2.45
N LEU A 29 -13.42 3.16 1.98
CA LEU A 29 -12.06 2.70 2.17
C LEU A 29 -11.56 2.16 0.83
N VAL A 30 -10.28 2.37 0.58
CA VAL A 30 -9.66 1.91 -0.66
C VAL A 30 -8.46 1.07 -0.28
N LYS A 31 -8.37 -0.12 -0.86
CA LYS A 31 -7.24 -1.00 -0.65
C LYS A 31 -6.45 -1.11 -1.93
N PHE A 32 -5.15 -1.06 -1.82
CA PHE A 32 -4.29 -1.24 -2.99
C PHE A 32 -2.95 -1.79 -2.54
N SER A 33 -2.19 -2.32 -3.48
CA SER A 33 -0.88 -2.84 -3.17
C SER A 33 0.17 -2.12 -3.96
N VAL A 34 1.32 -1.94 -3.34
CA VAL A 34 2.44 -1.24 -3.93
C VAL A 34 3.66 -2.14 -3.89
N ALA A 35 4.37 -2.19 -4.99
CA ALA A 35 5.60 -2.97 -5.07
C ALA A 35 6.79 -2.05 -4.89
N THR A 36 7.67 -2.42 -3.98
CA THR A 36 8.95 -1.75 -3.85
C THR A 36 10.02 -2.70 -4.36
N ASN A 37 10.97 -2.16 -5.12
CA ASN A 37 12.01 -2.96 -5.71
C ASN A 37 13.35 -2.58 -5.14
N GLU A 38 14.14 -3.59 -4.80
CA GLU A 38 15.48 -3.37 -4.32
C GLU A 38 16.43 -4.17 -5.18
N PHE A 39 17.63 -3.65 -5.37
CA PHE A 39 18.62 -4.32 -6.15
C PHE A 39 19.85 -4.54 -5.30
N TYR A 40 20.45 -5.71 -5.41
CA TYR A 40 21.67 -5.99 -4.69
C TYR A 40 22.53 -6.95 -5.52
N THR A 41 23.81 -7.09 -5.13
CA THR A 41 24.71 -7.98 -5.79
C THR A 41 24.91 -9.20 -4.89
N ASN A 42 24.69 -10.39 -5.44
CA ASN A 42 24.81 -11.60 -4.64
C ASN A 42 26.28 -12.05 -4.59
N ASN A 43 26.51 -13.19 -3.94
CA ASN A 43 27.86 -13.70 -3.76
C ASN A 43 28.55 -14.06 -5.07
N LYS A 44 27.79 -14.26 -6.12
CA LYS A 44 28.36 -14.61 -7.41
C LYS A 44 28.61 -13.40 -8.27
N GLY A 45 28.42 -12.20 -7.73
CA GLY A 45 28.62 -10.98 -8.49
C GLY A 45 27.46 -10.61 -9.41
N GLU A 46 26.34 -11.29 -9.28
CA GLU A 46 25.20 -11.04 -10.13
C GLU A 46 24.28 -10.02 -9.50
N LYS A 47 23.69 -9.15 -10.32
CA LYS A 47 22.70 -8.20 -9.81
C LYS A 47 21.37 -8.92 -9.67
N VAL A 48 20.77 -8.76 -8.51
CA VAL A 48 19.50 -9.40 -8.21
C VAL A 48 18.48 -8.34 -7.86
N LYS A 49 17.26 -8.49 -8.39
CA LYS A 49 16.17 -7.60 -8.09
C LYS A 49 15.24 -8.31 -7.14
N GLU A 50 14.87 -7.63 -6.06
CA GLU A 50 13.95 -8.21 -5.10
C GLU A 50 12.75 -7.30 -4.99
N THR A 51 11.55 -7.84 -5.13
CA THR A 51 10.31 -7.09 -5.07
C THR A 51 9.53 -7.48 -3.84
N GLN A 52 9.10 -6.46 -3.07
CA GLN A 52 8.25 -6.68 -1.92
C GLN A 52 6.91 -6.04 -2.22
N TRP A 53 5.83 -6.74 -1.90
CA TRP A 53 4.48 -6.23 -2.08
C TRP A 53 3.92 -5.81 -0.74
N HIS A 54 3.36 -4.63 -0.69
CA HIS A 54 2.81 -4.07 0.54
C HIS A 54 1.32 -3.79 0.35
N ASN A 55 0.53 -4.16 1.33
CA ASN A 55 -0.91 -3.91 1.29
C ASN A 55 -1.19 -2.61 2.04
N LEU A 56 -1.91 -1.71 1.37
CA LEU A 56 -2.15 -0.39 1.90
C LEU A 56 -3.65 -0.11 1.95
N VAL A 57 -4.05 0.67 2.94
CA VAL A 57 -5.45 1.02 3.11
C VAL A 57 -5.53 2.53 3.29
N ALA A 58 -6.46 3.14 2.57
CA ALA A 58 -6.74 4.56 2.70
C ALA A 58 -8.20 4.74 3.10
N TRP A 59 -8.47 5.69 3.99
CA TRP A 59 -9.81 5.98 4.46
C TRP A 59 -10.19 7.43 4.15
N GLY A 60 -11.46 7.67 3.97
CA GLY A 60 -12.01 9.02 3.88
C GLY A 60 -11.48 9.80 2.69
N LYS A 61 -10.94 10.97 2.93
CA LYS A 61 -10.46 11.81 1.84
C LYS A 61 -9.31 11.20 1.08
N LEU A 62 -8.45 10.47 1.76
CA LEU A 62 -7.37 9.80 1.06
C LEU A 62 -7.91 8.68 0.19
N ALA A 63 -8.99 8.03 0.62
CA ALA A 63 -9.62 7.01 -0.20
C ALA A 63 -10.17 7.65 -1.48
N ASP A 64 -10.74 8.84 -1.38
CA ASP A 64 -11.25 9.54 -2.56
C ASP A 64 -10.12 9.87 -3.52
N VAL A 65 -8.99 10.32 -2.99
CA VAL A 65 -7.84 10.65 -3.84
C VAL A 65 -7.32 9.40 -4.52
N ALA A 66 -7.22 8.30 -3.77
CA ALA A 66 -6.71 7.05 -4.33
C ALA A 66 -7.63 6.54 -5.43
N GLU A 67 -8.92 6.58 -5.19
CA GLU A 67 -9.88 6.12 -6.18
C GLU A 67 -9.80 6.95 -7.45
N LYS A 68 -9.66 8.25 -7.29
CA LYS A 68 -9.72 9.16 -8.42
C LYS A 68 -8.44 9.20 -9.25
N PHE A 69 -7.30 9.09 -8.61
CA PHE A 69 -6.03 9.33 -9.30
C PHE A 69 -5.11 8.14 -9.47
N LEU A 70 -5.31 7.06 -8.74
CA LEU A 70 -4.38 5.93 -8.82
C LEU A 70 -4.84 4.91 -9.85
N ASN A 71 -3.89 4.40 -10.61
CA ASN A 71 -4.14 3.38 -11.60
C ASN A 71 -3.07 2.32 -11.51
N LYS A 72 -3.26 1.24 -12.24
CA LYS A 72 -2.25 0.20 -12.31
C LYS A 72 -0.96 0.84 -12.82
N GLY A 73 0.12 0.60 -12.12
CA GLY A 73 1.42 1.11 -12.51
C GLY A 73 1.75 2.50 -11.99
N SER A 74 0.81 3.19 -11.37
CA SER A 74 1.08 4.52 -10.83
C SER A 74 2.20 4.45 -9.81
N GLU A 75 3.11 5.43 -9.85
CA GLU A 75 4.16 5.52 -8.86
C GLU A 75 3.72 6.48 -7.76
N VAL A 76 3.86 6.04 -6.53
CA VAL A 76 3.39 6.82 -5.39
C VAL A 76 4.38 6.78 -4.24
N ALA A 77 4.33 7.82 -3.43
CA ALA A 77 5.01 7.83 -2.14
C ALA A 77 3.90 7.87 -1.09
N VAL A 78 3.99 6.99 -0.11
CA VAL A 78 2.97 6.93 0.94
C VAL A 78 3.64 6.92 2.30
N GLU A 79 2.92 7.40 3.29
CA GLU A 79 3.35 7.34 4.66
C GLU A 79 2.17 6.90 5.49
N GLY A 80 2.43 6.06 6.48
CA GLY A 80 1.37 5.59 7.34
C GLY A 80 1.92 4.78 8.48
N LYS A 81 1.07 3.93 9.05
CA LYS A 81 1.46 3.09 10.16
C LYS A 81 1.08 1.66 9.88
N LEU A 82 1.77 0.73 10.54
CA LEU A 82 1.46 -0.67 10.40
C LEU A 82 0.29 -1.01 11.29
N VAL A 83 -0.65 -1.76 10.75
CA VAL A 83 -1.80 -2.25 11.50
C VAL A 83 -1.93 -3.72 11.19
N THR A 84 -2.01 -4.55 12.23
CA THR A 84 -2.21 -5.97 12.04
C THR A 84 -3.62 -6.31 12.48
N LYS A 85 -4.36 -6.97 11.60
CA LYS A 85 -5.72 -7.36 11.88
C LYS A 85 -5.81 -8.87 11.94
N GLU A 86 -6.62 -9.38 12.85
CA GLU A 86 -6.85 -10.79 12.95
C GLU A 86 -8.20 -11.12 12.34
N TYR A 87 -8.27 -12.23 11.68
CA TYR A 87 -9.53 -12.67 11.10
C TYR A 87 -9.55 -14.20 11.08
N THR A 88 -10.73 -14.75 10.87
CA THR A 88 -10.88 -16.19 10.76
C THR A 88 -11.15 -16.55 9.33
N ASP A 89 -10.38 -17.48 8.77
CA ASP A 89 -10.54 -17.85 7.38
C ASP A 89 -11.69 -18.84 7.23
N LYS A 90 -11.91 -19.31 6.00
CA LYS A 90 -13.02 -20.20 5.71
C LYS A 90 -12.93 -21.52 6.46
N ASP A 91 -11.74 -21.95 6.80
CA ASP A 91 -11.55 -23.21 7.47
C ASP A 91 -11.59 -23.08 8.98
N GLY A 92 -11.90 -21.90 9.49
CA GLY A 92 -11.97 -21.69 10.92
C GLY A 92 -10.65 -21.39 11.57
N ASN A 93 -9.59 -21.22 10.80
CA ASN A 93 -8.28 -20.94 11.36
C ASN A 93 -8.10 -19.45 11.57
N LYS A 94 -7.44 -19.10 12.67
CA LYS A 94 -7.15 -17.69 12.92
C LYS A 94 -5.96 -17.28 12.10
N ARG A 95 -6.10 -16.14 11.44
CA ARG A 95 -5.06 -15.58 10.60
C ARG A 95 -4.83 -14.14 10.96
N SER A 96 -3.69 -13.61 10.56
CA SER A 96 -3.44 -12.20 10.74
C SER A 96 -2.95 -11.62 9.43
N ALA A 97 -3.26 -10.37 9.19
CA ALA A 97 -2.80 -9.66 8.00
C ALA A 97 -2.27 -8.31 8.42
N THR A 98 -1.12 -7.94 7.91
CA THR A 98 -0.51 -6.66 8.22
C THR A 98 -0.69 -5.73 7.04
N GLU A 99 -1.19 -4.54 7.33
CA GLU A 99 -1.45 -3.54 6.31
C GLU A 99 -0.82 -2.24 6.74
N VAL A 100 -0.59 -1.35 5.80
CA VAL A 100 -0.17 0.01 6.10
C VAL A 100 -1.38 0.90 5.95
N GLN A 101 -1.80 1.52 7.04
CA GLN A 101 -2.91 2.47 7.00
C GLN A 101 -2.28 3.82 6.72
N ILE A 102 -2.50 4.35 5.51
CA ILE A 102 -1.78 5.53 5.09
C ILE A 102 -2.43 6.80 5.60
N ASN A 103 -1.61 7.80 5.89
CA ASN A 103 -2.09 9.11 6.27
C ASN A 103 -1.58 10.18 5.32
N GLU A 104 -0.67 9.84 4.42
CA GLU A 104 -0.23 10.77 3.38
C GLU A 104 0.01 10.01 2.09
N LEU A 105 -0.30 10.65 0.98
CA LEU A 105 -0.16 10.05 -0.33
C LEU A 105 0.30 11.14 -1.29
N LEU A 106 1.38 10.86 -2.00
CA LEU A 106 1.88 11.78 -2.99
C LEU A 106 2.05 11.03 -4.31
N LEU A 107 1.47 11.54 -5.36
CA LEU A 107 1.61 10.94 -6.67
C LEU A 107 2.92 11.39 -7.29
N LEU A 108 3.69 10.43 -7.75
CA LEU A 108 4.96 10.70 -8.40
C LEU A 108 4.82 10.36 -9.88
N GLY A 109 5.81 10.75 -10.66
CA GLY A 109 5.79 10.40 -12.05
C GLY A 109 4.61 10.92 -12.79
N GLY A 110 4.23 12.01 -12.42
CA GLY A 110 3.02 12.49 -12.86
C GLY A 110 2.62 12.53 -14.24
N LYS A 111 3.23 12.21 -15.08
CA LYS A 111 2.80 12.22 -16.24
C LYS A 111 2.04 11.32 -16.48
N ALA A 112 2.09 10.72 -15.84
CA ALA A 112 1.45 9.82 -16.11
C ALA A 112 0.25 10.11 -16.37
N GLY A 113 -0.04 10.19 -16.40
CA GLY A 113 -1.09 10.40 -16.73
C GLY A 113 -1.15 11.06 -17.59
N ASP A 114 -0.44 11.32 -17.67
CA ASP A 114 -0.58 11.97 -18.52
C ASP A 114 -1.00 11.37 -19.17
#